data_fec362dfcd29ba5e92b766c9c211c1b7
#
_entry.id   fec362dfcd29ba5e92b766c9c211c1b7
#
_cell.length_a   1.000
_cell.length_b   1.000
_cell.length_c   1.000
_cell.angle_alpha   90.00
_cell.angle_beta   90.00
_cell.angle_gamma   90.00
#
_symmetry.space_group_name_H-M   'P 1'
#
loop_
_entity.id
_entity.type
_entity.pdbx_description
1 polymer ?
#
loop_
_entity_poly.entity_id
_entity_poly.type
_entity_poly.pdbx_seq_one_letter_code
_entity_poly.pdbx_strand_id
1 'polypeptide(L)'
;MPSLSDLRKVANINTLDWELLDDECKDQEGDIWWYNLSYNFETGEGSYLYKMGPNTISKAHSHTGPEEFFILEEDLKDSDGFTYKKGDFVHLGPDSKHFSTTVSGCTSVVTHRGKFIYTDEN
;
A
#
# COMPACT_ATOMS: atom_id res chain seq x y z
N MET A 1 25.51 -17.24 -15.70
CA MET A 1 24.88 -16.82 -14.44
C MET A 1 24.77 -15.30 -14.41
N PRO A 2 23.59 -14.75 -14.13
CA PRO A 2 23.45 -13.30 -14.07
C PRO A 2 24.24 -12.71 -12.91
N SER A 3 24.73 -11.50 -13.10
CA SER A 3 25.44 -10.79 -12.06
C SER A 3 24.43 -10.19 -11.06
N LEU A 4 24.91 -9.78 -9.90
CA LEU A 4 24.05 -9.14 -8.92
C LEU A 4 23.39 -7.88 -9.50
N SER A 5 24.13 -7.13 -10.32
CA SER A 5 23.57 -5.92 -10.94
C SER A 5 22.43 -6.23 -11.89
N ASP A 6 22.41 -7.41 -12.52
CA ASP A 6 21.31 -7.82 -13.40
C ASP A 6 20.05 -8.18 -12.60
N LEU A 7 20.21 -8.53 -11.33
CA LEU A 7 19.12 -8.99 -10.48
C LEU A 7 18.61 -7.92 -9.51
N ARG A 8 19.31 -6.79 -9.44
CA ARG A 8 18.98 -5.75 -8.46
C ARG A 8 18.01 -4.73 -9.01
N LYS A 9 17.01 -4.40 -8.22
CA LYS A 9 16.13 -3.26 -8.46
C LYS A 9 16.19 -2.36 -7.23
N VAL A 10 16.42 -1.08 -7.43
CA VAL A 10 16.51 -0.10 -6.33
C VAL A 10 15.51 1.01 -6.58
N ALA A 11 14.79 1.39 -5.56
CA ALA A 11 13.91 2.56 -5.61
C ALA A 11 14.13 3.39 -4.35
N ASN A 12 14.11 4.70 -4.51
CA ASN A 12 14.24 5.64 -3.41
C ASN A 12 13.02 6.54 -3.41
N ILE A 13 12.35 6.64 -2.26
CA ILE A 13 11.07 7.39 -2.17
C ILE A 13 11.22 8.86 -2.48
N ASN A 14 12.43 9.41 -2.39
CA ASN A 14 12.67 10.83 -2.65
C ASN A 14 12.98 11.13 -4.12
N THR A 15 13.26 10.12 -4.93
CA THR A 15 13.73 10.32 -6.30
C THR A 15 12.99 9.47 -7.35
N LEU A 16 12.18 8.52 -6.94
CA LEU A 16 11.48 7.65 -7.89
C LEU A 16 10.37 8.40 -8.63
N ASP A 17 9.98 7.84 -9.77
CA ASP A 17 8.85 8.36 -10.55
C ASP A 17 7.57 7.69 -10.06
N TRP A 18 6.88 8.34 -9.15
CA TRP A 18 5.60 7.85 -8.66
C TRP A 18 4.57 7.82 -9.78
N GLU A 19 3.79 6.76 -9.81
CA GLU A 19 2.69 6.62 -10.76
C GLU A 19 1.38 6.93 -10.05
N LEU A 20 0.62 7.87 -10.61
CA LEU A 20 -0.69 8.21 -10.06
C LEU A 20 -1.63 7.04 -10.32
N LEU A 21 -2.25 6.54 -9.25
CA LEU A 21 -3.26 5.52 -9.39
C LEU A 21 -4.53 6.11 -9.99
N ASP A 22 -4.99 5.47 -11.05
CA ASP A 22 -6.19 5.88 -11.71
C ASP A 22 -7.42 5.61 -10.81
N ASP A 23 -8.47 6.34 -11.06
CA ASP A 23 -9.65 6.39 -10.24
C ASP A 23 -10.60 5.19 -10.41
N GLU A 24 -10.10 4.05 -10.78
CA GLU A 24 -10.87 2.81 -10.72
C GLU A 24 -11.36 2.51 -9.31
N CYS A 25 -10.71 3.12 -8.32
CA CYS A 25 -11.13 3.06 -6.92
C CYS A 25 -12.02 4.25 -6.62
N LYS A 26 -13.29 4.13 -6.95
CA LYS A 26 -14.24 5.25 -6.89
C LYS A 26 -14.54 5.76 -5.50
N ASP A 27 -14.24 4.97 -4.47
CA ASP A 27 -14.43 5.41 -3.09
C ASP A 27 -13.24 6.20 -2.57
N GLN A 28 -12.21 6.34 -3.40
CA GLN A 28 -11.01 7.05 -3.06
C GLN A 28 -11.23 8.54 -3.13
N GLU A 29 -10.81 9.27 -2.10
CA GLU A 29 -10.73 10.72 -2.09
C GLU A 29 -9.27 11.11 -2.03
N GLY A 30 -8.91 12.21 -2.71
CA GLY A 30 -7.53 12.66 -2.82
C GLY A 30 -6.75 11.80 -3.79
N ASP A 31 -5.46 12.04 -3.84
CA ASP A 31 -4.59 11.37 -4.78
C ASP A 31 -3.80 10.26 -4.10
N ILE A 32 -3.64 9.15 -4.78
CA ILE A 32 -2.82 8.03 -4.37
C ILE A 32 -1.84 7.72 -5.48
N TRP A 33 -0.57 7.53 -5.09
CA TRP A 33 0.50 7.15 -6.02
C TRP A 33 1.09 5.83 -5.55
N TRP A 34 1.67 5.10 -6.47
CA TRP A 34 2.37 3.87 -6.15
C TRP A 34 3.59 3.68 -7.03
N TYR A 35 4.43 2.74 -6.63
CA TYR A 35 5.57 2.31 -7.42
C TYR A 35 5.77 0.83 -7.17
N ASN A 36 5.68 0.04 -8.23
CA ASN A 36 5.77 -1.42 -8.12
C ASN A 36 7.21 -1.86 -7.92
N LEU A 37 7.48 -2.51 -6.80
CA LEU A 37 8.79 -3.09 -6.51
C LEU A 37 8.87 -4.53 -7.00
N SER A 38 7.94 -5.36 -6.58
CA SER A 38 7.97 -6.80 -6.86
C SER A 38 6.58 -7.41 -6.89
N TYR A 39 5.53 -6.59 -6.93
CA TYR A 39 4.16 -7.09 -6.88
C TYR A 39 3.78 -7.74 -8.20
N ASN A 40 3.26 -8.96 -8.12
CA ASN A 40 2.81 -9.75 -9.27
C ASN A 40 1.29 -9.81 -9.27
N PHE A 41 0.67 -9.24 -10.31
CA PHE A 41 -0.79 -9.17 -10.41
C PHE A 41 -1.45 -10.54 -10.59
N GLU A 42 -0.72 -11.51 -11.13
CA GLU A 42 -1.26 -12.86 -11.33
C GLU A 42 -1.36 -13.63 -10.03
N THR A 43 -0.36 -13.49 -9.17
CA THR A 43 -0.32 -14.22 -7.89
C THR A 43 -0.88 -13.41 -6.74
N GLY A 44 -0.91 -12.08 -6.86
CA GLY A 44 -1.31 -11.20 -5.76
C GLY A 44 -0.25 -11.06 -4.69
N GLU A 45 1.01 -11.42 -5.01
CA GLU A 45 2.11 -11.41 -4.04
C GLU A 45 3.18 -10.42 -4.45
N GLY A 46 3.87 -9.88 -3.47
CA GLY A 46 4.97 -8.97 -3.67
C GLY A 46 4.76 -7.64 -2.97
N SER A 47 5.64 -6.70 -3.25
CA SER A 47 5.71 -5.42 -2.55
C SER A 47 5.59 -4.25 -3.51
N TYR A 48 5.03 -3.16 -2.99
CA TYR A 48 5.00 -1.89 -3.71
C TYR A 48 5.08 -0.75 -2.70
N LEU A 49 5.54 0.39 -3.19
CA LEU A 49 5.51 1.63 -2.43
C LEU A 49 4.16 2.31 -2.68
N TYR A 50 3.61 2.91 -1.63
CA TYR A 50 2.26 3.45 -1.65
C TYR A 50 2.27 4.81 -0.96
N LYS A 51 1.75 5.81 -1.66
CA LYS A 51 1.77 7.18 -1.14
C LYS A 51 0.37 7.77 -1.26
N MET A 52 -0.17 8.16 -0.13
CA MET A 52 -1.45 8.84 -0.06
C MET A 52 -1.21 10.32 0.17
N GLY A 53 -1.83 11.16 -0.62
CA GLY A 53 -1.79 12.60 -0.40
C GLY A 53 -2.64 13.01 0.81
N PRO A 54 -2.59 14.29 1.19
CA PRO A 54 -3.40 14.77 2.30
C PRO A 54 -4.89 14.55 2.07
N ASN A 55 -5.62 14.26 3.15
CA ASN A 55 -7.08 14.08 3.13
C ASN A 55 -7.53 12.99 2.16
N THR A 56 -6.85 11.86 2.19
CA THR A 56 -7.11 10.75 1.28
C THR A 56 -7.74 9.58 2.02
N ILE A 57 -8.66 8.91 1.35
CA ILE A 57 -9.32 7.69 1.82
C ILE A 57 -9.04 6.60 0.79
N SER A 58 -8.48 5.49 1.23
CA SER A 58 -8.31 4.32 0.36
C SER A 58 -9.60 3.51 0.32
N LYS A 59 -9.81 2.79 -0.80
CA LYS A 59 -10.99 1.95 -0.96
C LYS A 59 -10.95 0.77 -0.01
N ALA A 60 -12.12 0.40 0.52
CA ALA A 60 -12.25 -0.80 1.34
C ALA A 60 -11.87 -2.05 0.55
N HIS A 61 -11.09 -2.91 1.16
CA HIS A 61 -10.60 -4.12 0.52
C HIS A 61 -10.38 -5.22 1.55
N SER A 62 -10.30 -6.45 1.07
CA SER A 62 -9.99 -7.60 1.91
C SER A 62 -8.82 -8.37 1.30
N HIS A 63 -8.16 -9.17 2.12
CA HIS A 63 -6.99 -9.94 1.74
C HIS A 63 -7.23 -11.41 2.01
N THR A 64 -6.88 -12.29 1.06
CA THR A 64 -6.92 -13.73 1.30
C THR A 64 -5.71 -14.16 2.11
N GLY A 65 -4.57 -13.51 1.87
CA GLY A 65 -3.37 -13.74 2.65
C GLY A 65 -3.06 -12.57 3.56
N PRO A 66 -1.98 -12.63 4.30
CA PRO A 66 -1.58 -11.53 5.16
C PRO A 66 -1.10 -10.33 4.36
N GLU A 67 -1.33 -9.15 4.92
CA GLU A 67 -0.77 -7.91 4.43
C GLU A 67 0.18 -7.36 5.47
N GLU A 68 1.33 -6.88 5.03
CA GLU A 68 2.27 -6.19 5.92
C GLU A 68 2.61 -4.85 5.31
N PHE A 69 2.76 -3.83 6.16
CA PHE A 69 3.22 -2.54 5.68
C PHE A 69 4.03 -1.83 6.75
N PHE A 70 4.94 -0.99 6.27
CA PHE A 70 5.82 -0.19 7.11
C PHE A 70 5.60 1.27 6.77
N ILE A 71 5.32 2.09 7.79
CA ILE A 71 5.07 3.52 7.61
C ILE A 71 6.40 4.24 7.52
N LEU A 72 6.66 4.79 6.34
CA LEU A 72 7.90 5.51 6.06
C LEU A 72 7.81 6.97 6.40
N GLU A 73 6.64 7.58 6.18
CA GLU A 73 6.40 9.01 6.43
C GLU A 73 4.98 9.23 6.87
N GLU A 74 4.79 10.15 7.83
CA GLU A 74 3.52 10.62 8.34
C GLU A 74 2.73 9.52 9.04
N ASP A 75 1.41 9.58 9.00
CA ASP A 75 0.59 8.61 9.72
C ASP A 75 -0.64 8.18 8.93
N LEU A 76 -1.22 7.06 9.35
CA LEU A 76 -2.34 6.42 8.69
C LEU A 76 -3.33 5.94 9.74
N LYS A 77 -4.61 6.19 9.52
CA LYS A 77 -5.66 5.73 10.41
C LYS A 77 -6.46 4.63 9.75
N ASP A 78 -6.57 3.51 10.43
CA ASP A 78 -7.36 2.39 9.92
C ASP A 78 -8.85 2.56 10.23
N SER A 79 -9.68 1.73 9.59
CA SER A 79 -11.14 1.81 9.70
C SER A 79 -11.68 1.56 11.11
N ASP A 80 -10.89 0.89 11.96
CA ASP A 80 -11.26 0.67 13.36
C ASP A 80 -10.84 1.82 14.29
N GLY A 81 -10.22 2.85 13.73
CA GLY A 81 -9.77 4.02 14.50
C GLY A 81 -8.34 3.97 14.99
N PHE A 82 -7.65 2.86 14.75
CA PHE A 82 -6.25 2.74 15.15
C PHE A 82 -5.35 3.60 14.25
N THR A 83 -4.42 4.33 14.83
CA THR A 83 -3.49 5.17 14.09
C THR A 83 -2.10 4.54 14.06
N TYR A 84 -1.61 4.29 12.87
CA TYR A 84 -0.23 3.85 12.64
C TYR A 84 0.63 5.07 12.40
N LYS A 85 1.85 5.06 12.94
CA LYS A 85 2.76 6.20 12.88
C LYS A 85 4.05 5.84 12.17
N LYS A 86 4.76 6.84 11.73
CA LYS A 86 6.08 6.67 11.13
C LYS A 86 6.94 5.73 11.98
N GLY A 87 7.50 4.71 11.33
CA GLY A 87 8.31 3.71 11.99
C GLY A 87 7.55 2.46 12.42
N ASP A 88 6.22 2.47 12.32
CA ASP A 88 5.43 1.28 12.66
C ASP A 88 5.49 0.26 11.54
N PHE A 89 5.70 -1.00 11.92
CA PHE A 89 5.56 -2.14 11.04
C PHE A 89 4.27 -2.87 11.43
N VAL A 90 3.38 -3.06 10.47
CA VAL A 90 2.05 -3.61 10.71
C VAL A 90 1.91 -4.95 10.00
N HIS A 91 1.35 -5.90 10.70
CA HIS A 91 0.97 -7.20 10.14
C HIS A 91 -0.53 -7.39 10.33
N LEU A 92 -1.25 -7.52 9.24
CA LEU A 92 -2.66 -7.87 9.26
C LEU A 92 -2.79 -9.29 8.76
N GLY A 93 -3.42 -10.13 9.57
CA GLY A 93 -3.58 -11.54 9.25
C GLY A 93 -4.48 -11.77 8.03
N PRO A 94 -4.51 -13.03 7.54
CA PRO A 94 -5.37 -13.39 6.41
C PRO A 94 -6.83 -13.06 6.70
N ASP A 95 -7.57 -12.77 5.65
CA ASP A 95 -9.00 -12.47 5.71
C ASP A 95 -9.32 -11.14 6.39
N SER A 96 -8.33 -10.28 6.57
CA SER A 96 -8.59 -8.92 7.08
C SER A 96 -9.31 -8.08 6.03
N LYS A 97 -10.18 -7.19 6.51
CA LYS A 97 -10.93 -6.28 5.67
C LYS A 97 -10.87 -4.90 6.29
N HIS A 98 -10.46 -3.92 5.53
CA HIS A 98 -10.33 -2.57 6.05
C HIS A 98 -10.28 -1.51 4.95
N PHE A 99 -10.39 -0.26 5.37
CA PHE A 99 -10.02 0.90 4.58
C PHE A 99 -9.20 1.83 5.49
N SER A 100 -8.45 2.72 4.90
CA SER A 100 -7.57 3.61 5.67
C SER A 100 -7.71 5.05 5.21
N THR A 101 -7.40 5.96 6.12
CA THR A 101 -7.47 7.40 5.87
C THR A 101 -6.21 8.07 6.39
N THR A 102 -5.89 9.21 5.80
CA THR A 102 -4.82 10.06 6.31
C THR A 102 -5.21 11.52 6.14
N VAL A 103 -4.89 12.34 7.12
CA VAL A 103 -5.11 13.79 7.05
C VAL A 103 -3.88 14.48 6.46
N SER A 104 -2.71 14.10 6.93
CA SER A 104 -1.45 14.76 6.53
C SER A 104 -0.79 14.15 5.31
N GLY A 105 -1.25 12.98 4.88
CA GLY A 105 -0.58 12.17 3.90
C GLY A 105 0.10 10.98 4.57
N CYS A 106 0.54 10.01 3.79
CA CYS A 106 1.23 8.85 4.33
C CYS A 106 1.99 8.15 3.21
N THR A 107 3.23 7.78 3.49
CA THR A 107 4.04 6.97 2.58
C THR A 107 4.40 5.68 3.27
N SER A 108 4.17 4.56 2.60
CA SER A 108 4.42 3.23 3.16
C SER A 108 4.97 2.29 2.11
N VAL A 109 5.57 1.20 2.58
CA VAL A 109 5.85 0.04 1.73
C VAL A 109 4.89 -1.07 2.16
N VAL A 110 4.24 -1.67 1.18
CA VAL A 110 3.18 -2.66 1.40
C VAL A 110 3.60 -3.98 0.76
N THR A 111 3.41 -5.08 1.49
CA THR A 111 3.70 -6.42 1.01
C THR A 111 2.47 -7.31 1.18
N HIS A 112 2.09 -7.98 0.10
CA HIS A 112 1.00 -8.97 0.12
C HIS A 112 1.55 -10.36 -0.13
N ARG A 113 0.97 -11.34 0.57
CA ARG A 113 1.24 -12.75 0.35
C ARG A 113 -0.07 -13.48 0.10
N GLY A 114 -0.64 -13.24 -1.06
CA GLY A 114 -1.95 -13.72 -1.47
C GLY A 114 -2.74 -12.60 -2.07
N LYS A 115 -3.82 -12.92 -2.74
CA LYS A 115 -4.62 -11.91 -3.41
C LYS A 115 -5.36 -11.03 -2.42
N PHE A 116 -5.44 -9.75 -2.71
CA PHE A 116 -6.39 -8.89 -2.04
C PHE A 116 -7.57 -8.62 -2.99
N ILE A 117 -8.72 -8.35 -2.41
CA ILE A 117 -9.97 -8.20 -3.16
C ILE A 117 -10.64 -6.91 -2.74
N TYR A 118 -10.95 -6.05 -3.72
CA TYR A 118 -11.79 -4.88 -3.44
C TYR A 118 -13.20 -5.35 -3.16
N THR A 119 -13.84 -4.67 -2.25
CA THR A 119 -15.20 -5.02 -1.85
C THR A 119 -16.11 -3.80 -1.97
N ASP A 120 -17.35 -4.04 -2.39
CA ASP A 120 -18.37 -3.01 -2.46
C ASP A 120 -19.02 -2.73 -1.10
N GLU A 121 -18.71 -3.53 -0.11
CA GLU A 121 -19.23 -3.34 1.24
C GLU A 121 -18.33 -2.42 2.04
N ASN A 122 -18.96 -1.56 2.79
CA ASN A 122 -18.27 -0.63 3.68
C ASN A 122 -18.36 -1.07 5.12
#